data_6a7a53a6335af1eee3ff05f22e152d4d
#
_entry.id   6a7a53a6335af1eee3ff05f22e152d4d
#
_cell.length_a   1.000
_cell.length_b   1.000
_cell.length_c   1.000
_cell.angle_alpha   90.00
_cell.angle_beta   90.00
_cell.angle_gamma   90.00
#
_symmetry.space_group_name_H-M   'P 1'
#
loop_
_entity.id
_entity.type
_entity.pdbx_description
1 polymer ?
#
loop_
_entity_poly.entity_id
_entity_poly.type
_entity_poly.pdbx_seq_one_letter_code
_entity_poly.pdbx_strand_id
1 'polypeptide(L)'
;MVNKIAKKYSKDHIIIIGDWRIGKQMRNFISTPNLTLKRKLQETFKVYNIDEFRTSCLSYKTEEVCENLYLKFKKDKLQKERKIHSILTYQMENNRKGCINRDKNGCKNIQKVFKSYMETGERLEKYRREYKIQ
;
A
#
# COMPACT_ATOMS: atom_id res chain seq x y z
N MET A 1 -5.73 19.85 -0.77
CA MET A 1 -5.52 18.50 -1.35
C MET A 1 -6.75 18.02 -2.10
N VAL A 2 -7.94 17.94 -1.51
CA VAL A 2 -9.19 17.45 -2.15
C VAL A 2 -9.51 18.20 -3.44
N ASN A 3 -9.43 19.54 -3.45
CA ASN A 3 -9.68 20.35 -4.65
C ASN A 3 -8.71 20.03 -5.82
N LYS A 4 -7.47 19.60 -5.54
CA LYS A 4 -6.53 19.18 -6.59
C LYS A 4 -6.96 17.84 -7.19
N ILE A 5 -7.47 16.91 -6.36
CA ILE A 5 -7.99 15.63 -6.80
C ILE A 5 -9.26 15.85 -7.63
N ALA A 6 -10.19 16.67 -7.14
CA ALA A 6 -11.44 17.00 -7.84
C ALA A 6 -11.23 17.71 -9.19
N LYS A 7 -10.15 18.50 -9.33
CA LYS A 7 -9.79 19.10 -10.62
C LYS A 7 -9.20 18.07 -11.61
N LYS A 8 -8.58 17.02 -11.12
CA LYS A 8 -7.89 16.02 -11.95
C LYS A 8 -8.79 14.84 -12.34
N TYR A 9 -9.73 14.48 -11.50
CA TYR A 9 -10.58 13.31 -11.67
C TYR A 9 -12.06 13.72 -11.67
N SER A 10 -12.87 13.13 -12.55
CA SER A 10 -14.32 13.33 -12.55
C SER A 10 -14.96 12.79 -11.28
N LYS A 11 -16.17 13.27 -10.94
CA LYS A 11 -16.93 12.82 -9.75
C LYS A 11 -17.33 11.34 -9.79
N ASP A 12 -17.30 10.73 -10.98
CA ASP A 12 -17.63 9.31 -11.16
C ASP A 12 -16.51 8.37 -10.71
N HIS A 13 -15.32 8.90 -10.45
CA HIS A 13 -14.21 8.11 -9.96
C HIS A 13 -14.47 7.66 -8.52
N ILE A 14 -14.12 6.40 -8.27
CA ILE A 14 -14.17 5.78 -6.94
C ILE A 14 -12.82 6.00 -6.26
N ILE A 15 -12.85 6.49 -5.03
CA ILE A 15 -11.65 6.60 -4.19
C ILE A 15 -11.64 5.43 -3.21
N ILE A 16 -10.53 4.70 -3.20
CA ILE A 16 -10.31 3.58 -2.29
C ILE A 16 -9.27 4.02 -1.27
N ILE A 17 -9.59 3.91 0.00
CA ILE A 17 -8.71 4.28 1.11
C ILE A 17 -8.49 3.05 1.98
N GLY A 18 -7.26 2.84 2.41
CA GLY A 18 -6.95 1.85 3.43
C GLY A 18 -7.66 2.16 4.75
N ASP A 19 -8.10 1.12 5.46
CA ASP A 19 -8.79 1.26 6.76
C ASP A 19 -7.76 1.52 7.87
N TRP A 20 -7.14 2.68 7.85
CA TRP A 20 -6.26 3.11 8.93
C TRP A 20 -7.09 3.63 10.09
N ARG A 21 -7.16 2.84 11.15
CA ARG A 21 -7.88 3.22 12.38
C ARG A 21 -7.02 4.11 13.26
N ILE A 22 -7.70 5.03 13.96
CA ILE A 22 -7.16 5.80 15.08
C ILE A 22 -6.59 4.81 16.11
N GLY A 23 -5.32 4.97 16.51
CA GLY A 23 -4.65 4.04 17.45
C GLY A 23 -3.49 3.25 16.85
N LYS A 24 -3.35 3.19 15.52
CA LYS A 24 -2.14 2.68 14.84
C LYS A 24 -1.13 3.79 14.52
N GLN A 25 -1.15 4.85 15.32
CA GLN A 25 -0.27 5.99 15.14
C GLN A 25 1.18 5.61 15.50
N MET A 26 2.12 5.98 14.65
CA MET A 26 3.54 5.85 14.99
C MET A 26 3.86 6.76 16.20
N ARG A 27 4.52 6.19 17.20
CA ARG A 27 4.98 6.93 18.39
C ARG A 27 5.81 8.13 17.94
N ASN A 28 5.50 9.33 18.46
CA ASN A 28 6.17 10.61 18.14
C ASN A 28 5.89 11.22 16.76
N PHE A 29 4.87 10.77 16.03
CA PHE A 29 4.43 11.44 14.80
C PHE A 29 3.11 12.20 15.02
N ILE A 30 2.99 13.35 14.36
CA ILE A 30 1.75 14.14 14.35
C ILE A 30 0.63 13.31 13.74
N SER A 31 -0.52 13.28 14.40
CA SER A 31 -1.70 12.60 13.89
C SER A 31 -2.09 13.13 12.51
N THR A 32 -2.11 12.25 11.51
CA THR A 32 -2.62 12.62 10.20
C THR A 32 -4.14 12.77 10.29
N PRO A 33 -4.75 13.86 9.81
CA PRO A 33 -6.20 14.11 9.91
C PRO A 33 -6.99 13.25 8.90
N ASN A 34 -6.83 11.93 8.99
CA ASN A 34 -7.41 10.97 8.03
C ASN A 34 -8.94 11.01 8.01
N LEU A 35 -9.59 11.19 9.17
CA LEU A 35 -11.05 11.30 9.24
C LEU A 35 -11.56 12.53 8.52
N THR A 36 -10.90 13.68 8.72
CA THR A 36 -11.29 14.93 8.06
C THR A 36 -11.08 14.86 6.56
N LEU A 37 -9.95 14.28 6.13
CA LEU A 37 -9.67 14.06 4.71
C LEU A 37 -10.71 13.15 4.07
N LYS A 38 -11.05 12.02 4.73
CA LYS A 38 -12.06 11.09 4.26
C LYS A 38 -13.42 11.75 4.12
N ARG A 39 -13.88 12.49 5.14
CA ARG A 39 -15.15 13.23 5.10
C ARG A 39 -15.19 14.19 3.92
N LYS A 40 -14.15 14.98 3.74
CA LYS A 40 -14.05 15.91 2.60
C LYS A 40 -14.01 15.22 1.23
N LEU A 41 -13.41 14.04 1.12
CA LEU A 41 -13.45 13.26 -0.12
C LEU A 41 -14.85 12.71 -0.39
N GLN A 42 -15.59 12.30 0.65
CA GLN A 42 -16.95 11.80 0.55
C GLN A 42 -17.97 12.86 0.09
N GLU A 43 -17.68 14.15 0.28
CA GLU A 43 -18.49 15.24 -0.25
C GLU A 43 -18.49 15.29 -1.81
N THR A 44 -17.44 14.76 -2.44
CA THR A 44 -17.26 14.87 -3.90
C THR A 44 -17.25 13.52 -4.61
N PHE A 45 -16.76 12.46 -3.95
CA PHE A 45 -16.50 11.17 -4.54
C PHE A 45 -17.16 10.03 -3.76
N LYS A 46 -17.39 8.90 -4.42
CA LYS A 46 -17.68 7.64 -3.74
C LYS A 46 -16.38 7.11 -3.10
N VAL A 47 -16.36 7.00 -1.76
CA VAL A 47 -15.19 6.59 -0.99
C VAL A 47 -15.44 5.25 -0.32
N TYR A 48 -14.59 4.26 -0.60
CA TYR A 48 -14.62 2.94 0.03
C TYR A 48 -13.39 2.73 0.91
N ASN A 49 -13.60 2.08 2.06
CA ASN A 49 -12.50 1.62 2.91
C ASN A 49 -12.19 0.16 2.62
N ILE A 50 -10.92 -0.18 2.64
CA ILE A 50 -10.47 -1.55 2.50
C ILE A 50 -9.45 -1.90 3.57
N ASP A 51 -9.53 -3.12 4.10
CA ASP A 51 -8.49 -3.63 5.01
C ASP A 51 -7.16 -3.76 4.25
N GLU A 52 -6.11 -3.12 4.77
CA GLU A 52 -4.78 -3.10 4.16
C GLU A 52 -3.95 -4.37 4.44
N PHE A 53 -4.54 -5.38 5.06
CA PHE A 53 -3.78 -6.58 5.42
C PHE A 53 -3.02 -7.14 4.21
N ARG A 54 -1.70 -7.29 4.36
CA ARG A 54 -0.72 -7.76 3.36
C ARG A 54 -0.54 -6.91 2.11
N THR A 55 -1.22 -5.80 1.95
CA THR A 55 -1.09 -4.97 0.74
C THR A 55 0.29 -4.34 0.57
N SER A 56 1.04 -4.18 1.66
CA SER A 56 2.43 -3.70 1.62
C SER A 56 3.48 -4.82 1.63
N CYS A 57 3.08 -6.07 1.84
CA CYS A 57 4.00 -7.21 1.99
C CYS A 57 4.14 -8.05 0.73
N LEU A 58 3.07 -8.14 -0.08
CA LEU A 58 3.09 -8.90 -1.32
C LEU A 58 3.38 -8.00 -2.52
N SER A 59 4.10 -8.53 -3.51
CA SER A 59 4.30 -7.86 -4.79
C SER A 59 2.98 -7.80 -5.57
N TYR A 60 2.58 -6.63 -6.05
CA TYR A 60 1.38 -6.53 -6.89
C TYR A 60 1.53 -7.24 -8.23
N LYS A 61 2.77 -7.55 -8.65
CA LYS A 61 3.09 -8.23 -9.91
C LYS A 61 3.04 -9.74 -9.78
N THR A 62 3.74 -10.30 -8.79
CA THR A 62 3.94 -11.76 -8.65
C THR A 62 3.13 -12.37 -7.53
N GLU A 63 2.56 -11.55 -6.64
CA GLU A 63 1.87 -11.97 -5.40
C GLU A 63 2.77 -12.77 -4.43
N GLU A 64 4.08 -12.68 -4.63
CA GLU A 64 5.08 -13.23 -3.74
C GLU A 64 5.45 -12.21 -2.65
N VAL A 65 6.04 -12.71 -1.56
CA VAL A 65 6.48 -11.86 -0.46
C VAL A 65 7.60 -10.93 -0.93
N CYS A 66 7.44 -9.64 -0.63
CA CYS A 66 8.47 -8.65 -0.86
C CYS A 66 9.41 -8.54 0.34
N GLU A 67 10.68 -8.35 0.07
CA GLU A 67 11.70 -8.02 1.06
C GLU A 67 12.01 -6.52 1.05
N ASN A 68 12.55 -5.99 2.15
CA ASN A 68 13.05 -4.63 2.15
C ASN A 68 14.45 -4.58 1.52
N LEU A 69 14.74 -3.51 0.77
CA LEU A 69 16.08 -3.27 0.26
C LEU A 69 17.00 -2.80 1.38
N TYR A 70 18.18 -3.43 1.50
CA TYR A 70 19.26 -3.00 2.39
C TYR A 70 20.45 -2.57 1.55
N LEU A 71 21.04 -1.42 1.89
CA LEU A 71 22.21 -0.89 1.20
C LEU A 71 23.34 -0.60 2.19
N LYS A 72 24.58 -0.87 1.75
CA LYS A 72 25.80 -0.44 2.41
C LYS A 72 26.24 0.90 1.82
N PHE A 73 26.39 1.91 2.64
CA PHE A 73 26.87 3.22 2.21
C PHE A 73 28.39 3.32 2.36
N LYS A 74 29.09 3.67 1.28
CA LYS A 74 30.56 3.80 1.26
C LYS A 74 31.14 4.77 2.29
N LYS A 75 30.35 5.77 2.73
CA LYS A 75 30.75 6.75 3.74
C LYS A 75 30.64 6.24 5.18
N ASP A 76 30.04 5.10 5.39
CA ASP A 76 29.87 4.52 6.73
C ASP A 76 31.08 3.68 7.08
N LYS A 77 31.95 4.18 7.97
CA LYS A 77 33.16 3.49 8.43
C LYS A 77 32.88 2.08 8.99
N LEU A 78 31.68 1.86 9.51
CA LEU A 78 31.22 0.58 10.07
C LEU A 78 30.57 -0.33 9.04
N GLN A 79 30.43 0.10 7.76
CA GLN A 79 29.77 -0.65 6.68
C GLN A 79 28.41 -1.25 7.05
N LYS A 80 27.67 -0.60 7.96
CA LYS A 80 26.35 -1.07 8.38
C LYS A 80 25.35 -1.01 7.24
N GLU A 81 24.60 -2.08 7.10
CA GLU A 81 23.47 -2.11 6.16
C GLU A 81 22.33 -1.25 6.70
N ARG A 82 21.78 -0.39 5.85
CA ARG A 82 20.64 0.44 6.17
C ARG A 82 19.45 0.03 5.33
N LYS A 83 18.33 -0.17 6.00
CA LYS A 83 17.04 -0.46 5.37
C LYS A 83 16.52 0.77 4.63
N ILE A 84 16.18 0.59 3.35
CA ILE A 84 15.52 1.61 2.54
C ILE A 84 14.01 1.36 2.61
N HIS A 85 13.31 2.13 3.45
CA HIS A 85 11.88 1.93 3.71
C HIS A 85 10.97 2.12 2.51
N SER A 86 11.35 2.97 1.56
CA SER A 86 10.55 3.31 0.39
C SER A 86 10.64 2.29 -0.74
N ILE A 87 11.56 1.31 -0.65
CA ILE A 87 11.82 0.34 -1.72
C ILE A 87 11.65 -1.08 -1.19
N LEU A 88 10.88 -1.86 -1.93
CA LEU A 88 10.73 -3.30 -1.76
C LEU A 88 11.42 -4.02 -2.92
N THR A 89 11.95 -5.20 -2.65
CA THR A 89 12.47 -6.12 -3.65
C THR A 89 11.57 -7.33 -3.78
N TYR A 90 11.47 -7.88 -4.96
CA TYR A 90 10.68 -9.08 -5.27
C TYR A 90 11.42 -9.95 -6.29
N GLN A 91 11.12 -11.25 -6.29
CA GLN A 91 11.65 -12.17 -7.27
C GLN A 91 10.89 -12.02 -8.59
N MET A 92 11.61 -11.87 -9.71
CA MET A 92 11.05 -11.85 -11.06
C MET A 92 11.08 -13.27 -11.64
N GLU A 93 10.22 -13.53 -12.64
CA GLU A 93 10.15 -14.83 -13.32
C GLU A 93 11.50 -15.28 -13.94
N ASN A 94 12.35 -14.33 -14.32
CA ASN A 94 13.69 -14.58 -14.87
C ASN A 94 14.78 -14.74 -13.79
N ASN A 95 14.41 -15.04 -12.56
CA ASN A 95 15.29 -15.18 -11.41
C ASN A 95 16.07 -13.91 -11.00
N ARG A 96 15.73 -12.75 -11.54
CA ARG A 96 16.34 -11.48 -11.14
C ARG A 96 15.54 -10.83 -10.01
N LYS A 97 16.20 -10.05 -9.17
CA LYS A 97 15.53 -9.21 -8.16
C LYS A 97 15.06 -7.92 -8.82
N GLY A 98 13.76 -7.68 -8.77
CA GLY A 98 13.14 -6.42 -9.15
C GLY A 98 12.98 -5.50 -7.95
N CYS A 99 12.89 -4.19 -8.21
CA CYS A 99 12.62 -3.18 -7.18
C CYS A 99 11.28 -2.50 -7.44
N ILE A 100 10.54 -2.22 -6.37
CA ILE A 100 9.25 -1.53 -6.42
C ILE A 100 9.22 -0.46 -5.34
N ASN A 101 8.66 0.71 -5.65
CA ASN A 101 8.32 1.68 -4.61
C ASN A 101 7.20 1.09 -3.72
N ARG A 102 7.39 1.14 -2.41
CA ARG A 102 6.51 0.52 -1.40
C ARG A 102 5.08 1.08 -1.45
N ASP A 103 4.95 2.40 -1.56
CA ASP A 103 3.64 3.06 -1.58
C ASP A 103 2.87 2.72 -2.86
N LYS A 104 3.58 2.73 -4.00
CA LYS A 104 3.02 2.29 -5.28
C LYS A 104 2.55 0.83 -5.22
N ASN A 105 3.34 -0.05 -4.59
CA ASN A 105 2.99 -1.45 -4.39
C ASN A 105 1.70 -1.58 -3.55
N GLY A 106 1.64 -0.89 -2.42
CA GLY A 106 0.45 -0.87 -1.55
C GLY A 106 -0.79 -0.39 -2.27
N CYS A 107 -0.71 0.74 -2.98
CA CYS A 107 -1.83 1.29 -3.77
C CYS A 107 -2.33 0.30 -4.84
N LYS A 108 -1.42 -0.37 -5.55
CA LYS A 108 -1.80 -1.36 -6.57
C LYS A 108 -2.44 -2.60 -5.97
N ASN A 109 -1.95 -3.07 -4.83
CA ASN A 109 -2.57 -4.19 -4.11
C ASN A 109 -3.95 -3.83 -3.55
N ILE A 110 -4.12 -2.64 -2.97
CA ILE A 110 -5.42 -2.12 -2.54
C ILE A 110 -6.40 -2.09 -3.71
N GLN A 111 -5.97 -1.57 -4.86
CA GLN A 111 -6.78 -1.55 -6.08
C GLN A 111 -7.18 -2.97 -6.54
N LYS A 112 -6.24 -3.91 -6.49
CA LYS A 112 -6.44 -5.31 -6.88
C LYS A 112 -7.47 -6.02 -5.98
N VAL A 113 -7.31 -5.87 -4.66
CA VAL A 113 -8.23 -6.42 -3.67
C VAL A 113 -9.64 -5.82 -3.81
N PHE A 114 -9.74 -4.51 -4.05
CA PHE A 114 -11.03 -3.85 -4.27
C PHE A 114 -11.72 -4.37 -5.52
N LYS A 115 -10.99 -4.53 -6.64
CA LYS A 115 -11.55 -5.10 -7.87
C LYS A 115 -12.10 -6.51 -7.65
N SER A 116 -11.36 -7.37 -6.96
CA SER A 116 -11.84 -8.71 -6.60
C SER A 116 -13.17 -8.65 -5.85
N TYR A 117 -13.29 -7.77 -4.85
CA TYR A 117 -14.56 -7.59 -4.13
C TYR A 117 -15.71 -7.14 -5.04
N MET A 118 -15.44 -6.25 -6.00
CA MET A 118 -16.47 -5.78 -6.92
C MET A 118 -16.90 -6.85 -7.93
N GLU A 119 -16.00 -7.74 -8.33
CA GLU A 119 -16.22 -8.75 -9.35
C GLU A 119 -16.79 -10.06 -8.75
N THR A 120 -16.30 -10.48 -7.60
CA THR A 120 -16.59 -11.80 -7.01
C THR A 120 -17.31 -11.74 -5.66
N GLY A 121 -17.40 -10.56 -5.04
CA GLY A 121 -17.87 -10.42 -3.65
C GLY A 121 -16.86 -10.89 -2.61
N GLU A 122 -15.69 -11.39 -3.00
CA GLU A 122 -14.71 -11.97 -2.11
C GLU A 122 -13.33 -11.30 -2.20
N ARG A 123 -12.61 -11.40 -1.08
CA ARG A 123 -11.20 -10.97 -1.01
C ARG A 123 -10.30 -12.03 -1.65
N LEU A 124 -9.31 -11.59 -2.41
CA LEU A 124 -8.26 -12.46 -2.94
C LEU A 124 -7.62 -13.31 -1.84
N GLU A 125 -7.44 -14.59 -2.09
CA GLU A 125 -7.02 -15.59 -1.11
C GLU A 125 -5.74 -15.21 -0.37
N LYS A 126 -4.66 -14.88 -1.08
CA LYS A 126 -3.37 -14.49 -0.48
C LYS A 126 -3.45 -13.25 0.43
N TYR A 127 -4.50 -12.45 0.29
CA TYR A 127 -4.74 -11.26 1.12
C TYR A 127 -5.71 -11.50 2.28
N ARG A 128 -6.22 -12.72 2.45
CA ARG A 128 -7.06 -13.12 3.59
C ARG A 128 -6.20 -13.33 4.83
N ARG A 129 -6.76 -13.09 6.02
CA ARG A 129 -6.04 -13.25 7.30
C ARG A 129 -5.76 -14.71 7.64
N GLU A 130 -6.67 -15.60 7.20
CA GLU A 130 -6.57 -17.05 7.41
C GLU A 130 -5.49 -17.71 6.51
N TYR A 131 -5.10 -17.06 5.42
CA TYR A 131 -4.10 -17.61 4.50
C TYR A 131 -2.72 -17.63 5.16
N LYS A 132 -2.11 -18.79 5.30
CA LYS A 132 -0.73 -18.94 5.80
C LYS A 132 0.23 -18.89 4.61
N ILE A 133 1.18 -17.97 4.65
CA ILE A 133 2.30 -17.96 3.70
C ILE A 133 3.24 -19.08 4.15
N GLN A 134 3.45 -20.06 3.29
CA GLN A 134 4.43 -21.12 3.49
C GLN A 134 5.84 -20.58 3.30
#